data_8c89e0829224305edd93ec9805d77e86
#
_entry.id   8c89e0829224305edd93ec9805d77e86
#
_cell.length_a   1.000
_cell.length_b   1.000
_cell.length_c   1.000
_cell.angle_alpha   90.00
_cell.angle_beta   90.00
_cell.angle_gamma   90.00
#
_symmetry.space_group_name_H-M   'P 1'
#
loop_
_entity.id
_entity.type
_entity.pdbx_description
1 polymer ?
#
loop_
_entity_poly.entity_id
_entity_poly.type
_entity_poly.pdbx_seq_one_letter_code
_entity_poly.pdbx_strand_id
1 'polypeptide(L)'
;MSRLIRATSLQGIDHLIAELGGDFAAIMQQCAINVDFNKLEQETLTYRAYAQLLEHCANTLNCPNFGLKLASLQSFDILGHIAIAAQTGTNLAEALDWVIKYLHLHTPALNLTTHPLDDNEHVFLSFAINLRPLPAINQVIELTIALAIATLKNMSNGRCKPHSVFLPHTLGANRQTYHQHFGCKVITHRNSAGVLIAKQDLALTLNVTKQHKTQAALNFLAENNAYSQSLPAQVSALIRIMLPIFQSANNTIAAALNIHPRTLHRELKKHDTSFIKLKDDARRALCEHYLLQNQFSVTQISELLGYQEQATLCTSIKRWFNCSARAFRAKHC
;
A
#
# COMPACT_ATOMS: atom_id res chain seq x y z
N MET A 1 -11.25 -7.99 16.92
CA MET A 1 -10.23 -8.51 16.00
C MET A 1 -9.11 -7.49 15.90
N SER A 2 -7.86 -7.91 16.05
CA SER A 2 -6.69 -7.03 15.91
C SER A 2 -6.56 -6.61 14.44
N ARG A 3 -6.62 -5.30 14.15
CA ARG A 3 -6.39 -4.80 12.79
C ARG A 3 -4.90 -4.79 12.50
N LEU A 4 -4.49 -5.42 11.42
CA LEU A 4 -3.09 -5.54 11.03
C LEU A 4 -2.68 -4.40 10.10
N ILE A 5 -1.38 -4.16 10.01
CA ILE A 5 -0.72 -3.32 9.01
C ILE A 5 0.48 -4.07 8.46
N ARG A 6 0.81 -3.89 7.21
CA ARG A 6 2.02 -4.48 6.62
C ARG A 6 3.27 -3.85 7.25
N ALA A 7 4.26 -4.69 7.51
CA ALA A 7 5.49 -4.25 8.15
C ALA A 7 6.36 -3.33 7.27
N THR A 8 6.07 -3.23 5.97
CA THR A 8 6.63 -2.20 5.07
C THR A 8 6.44 -0.77 5.60
N SER A 9 5.42 -0.54 6.45
CA SER A 9 5.22 0.73 7.16
C SER A 9 6.32 1.08 8.16
N LEU A 10 7.20 0.12 8.51
CA LEU A 10 8.38 0.33 9.36
C LEU A 10 9.64 0.70 8.57
N GLN A 11 9.56 0.76 7.24
CA GLN A 11 10.71 1.08 6.40
C GLN A 11 11.36 2.41 6.82
N GLY A 12 12.68 2.38 7.03
CA GLY A 12 13.46 3.55 7.43
C GLY A 12 13.38 3.96 8.91
N ILE A 13 12.59 3.25 9.72
CA ILE A 13 12.47 3.56 11.15
C ILE A 13 13.76 3.28 11.93
N ASP A 14 14.48 2.22 11.57
CA ASP A 14 15.78 1.84 12.12
C ASP A 14 16.82 2.94 11.90
N HIS A 15 16.89 3.45 10.65
CA HIS A 15 17.76 4.55 10.30
C HIS A 15 17.41 5.82 11.07
N LEU A 16 16.13 6.19 11.15
CA LEU A 16 15.69 7.39 11.87
C LEU A 16 15.97 7.30 13.37
N ILE A 17 15.75 6.15 13.99
CA ILE A 17 16.06 5.93 15.41
C ILE A 17 17.56 6.11 15.66
N ALA A 18 18.40 5.53 14.81
CA ALA A 18 19.87 5.66 14.91
C ALA A 18 20.32 7.10 14.69
N GLU A 19 19.76 7.82 13.71
CA GLU A 19 20.05 9.26 13.45
C GLU A 19 19.72 10.12 14.67
N LEU A 20 18.66 9.77 15.41
CA LEU A 20 18.25 10.46 16.63
C LEU A 20 18.98 10.01 17.89
N GLY A 21 19.99 9.12 17.74
CA GLY A 21 20.81 8.61 18.86
C GLY A 21 20.11 7.54 19.71
N GLY A 22 19.05 6.92 19.21
CA GLY A 22 18.32 5.85 19.90
C GLY A 22 18.90 4.46 19.65
N ASP A 23 18.62 3.54 20.58
CA ASP A 23 18.88 2.11 20.41
C ASP A 23 17.64 1.43 19.79
N PHE A 24 17.77 1.06 18.52
CA PHE A 24 16.69 0.42 17.78
C PHE A 24 16.23 -0.90 18.42
N ALA A 25 17.18 -1.76 18.85
CA ALA A 25 16.84 -3.06 19.43
C ALA A 25 16.11 -2.90 20.77
N ALA A 26 16.57 -1.98 21.61
CA ALA A 26 15.93 -1.67 22.88
C ALA A 26 14.51 -1.12 22.69
N ILE A 27 14.30 -0.21 21.75
CA ILE A 27 12.97 0.37 21.44
C ILE A 27 12.01 -0.71 20.93
N MET A 28 12.44 -1.57 20.00
CA MET A 28 11.60 -2.66 19.47
C MET A 28 11.23 -3.66 20.59
N GLN A 29 12.15 -3.99 21.48
CA GLN A 29 11.90 -4.84 22.64
C GLN A 29 10.90 -4.21 23.61
N GLN A 30 11.05 -2.92 23.93
CA GLN A 30 10.13 -2.19 24.81
C GLN A 30 8.71 -2.12 24.24
N CYS A 31 8.58 -2.01 22.92
CA CYS A 31 7.29 -2.01 22.23
C CYS A 31 6.75 -3.42 21.93
N ALA A 32 7.47 -4.48 22.34
CA ALA A 32 7.12 -5.88 22.06
C ALA A 32 6.87 -6.17 20.57
N ILE A 33 7.65 -5.53 19.68
CA ILE A 33 7.58 -5.72 18.24
C ILE A 33 8.67 -6.69 17.80
N ASN A 34 8.23 -7.80 17.23
CA ASN A 34 9.10 -8.84 16.68
C ASN A 34 8.79 -8.99 15.18
N VAL A 35 9.53 -8.28 14.34
CA VAL A 35 9.40 -8.28 12.89
C VAL A 35 10.78 -8.47 12.29
N ASP A 36 10.89 -9.37 11.29
CA ASP A 36 12.13 -9.56 10.52
C ASP A 36 12.27 -8.43 9.49
N PHE A 37 13.17 -7.49 9.74
CA PHE A 37 13.41 -6.33 8.86
C PHE A 37 13.97 -6.72 7.48
N ASN A 38 14.49 -7.95 7.31
CA ASN A 38 14.89 -8.47 6.01
C ASN A 38 13.70 -8.98 5.17
N LYS A 39 12.49 -9.05 5.78
CA LYS A 39 11.27 -9.62 5.17
C LYS A 39 10.03 -8.76 5.36
N LEU A 40 10.19 -7.43 5.48
CA LEU A 40 9.09 -6.51 5.73
C LEU A 40 7.88 -6.70 4.80
N GLU A 41 8.13 -7.11 3.54
CA GLU A 41 7.08 -7.41 2.55
C GLU A 41 6.16 -8.58 2.94
N GLN A 42 6.65 -9.51 3.76
CA GLN A 42 5.95 -10.74 4.16
C GLN A 42 5.39 -10.66 5.58
N GLU A 43 5.84 -9.68 6.36
CA GLU A 43 5.51 -9.51 7.76
C GLU A 43 4.34 -8.54 7.95
N THR A 44 3.67 -8.72 9.07
CA THR A 44 2.61 -7.81 9.54
C THR A 44 2.72 -7.59 11.03
N LEU A 45 2.22 -6.45 11.50
CA LEU A 45 2.07 -6.18 12.93
C LEU A 45 0.68 -5.60 13.21
N THR A 46 0.27 -5.55 14.48
CA THR A 46 -0.99 -4.89 14.82
C THR A 46 -0.86 -3.38 14.60
N TYR A 47 -1.88 -2.77 14.03
CA TYR A 47 -1.90 -1.31 13.83
C TYR A 47 -1.74 -0.54 15.15
N ARG A 48 -2.23 -1.12 16.25
CA ARG A 48 -2.06 -0.57 17.60
C ARG A 48 -0.60 -0.55 18.01
N ALA A 49 0.13 -1.66 17.85
CA ALA A 49 1.56 -1.72 18.17
C ALA A 49 2.36 -0.74 17.31
N TYR A 50 2.02 -0.62 16.02
CA TYR A 50 2.61 0.36 15.12
C TYR A 50 2.40 1.80 15.59
N ALA A 51 1.16 2.17 15.93
CA ALA A 51 0.86 3.51 16.44
C ALA A 51 1.58 3.81 17.76
N GLN A 52 1.59 2.86 18.69
CA GLN A 52 2.29 2.98 19.97
C GLN A 52 3.81 3.11 19.80
N LEU A 53 4.40 2.37 18.84
CA LEU A 53 5.83 2.49 18.51
C LEU A 53 6.18 3.91 18.07
N LEU A 54 5.42 4.52 17.16
CA LEU A 54 5.70 5.87 16.67
C LEU A 54 5.60 6.92 17.78
N GLU A 55 4.57 6.82 18.63
CA GLU A 55 4.44 7.71 19.79
C GLU A 55 5.57 7.49 20.82
N HIS A 56 5.96 6.23 21.05
CA HIS A 56 7.07 5.89 21.93
C HIS A 56 8.39 6.46 21.42
N CYS A 57 8.69 6.32 20.13
CA CYS A 57 9.86 6.92 19.50
C CYS A 57 9.86 8.45 19.64
N ALA A 58 8.72 9.10 19.37
CA ALA A 58 8.61 10.56 19.51
C ALA A 58 8.93 11.04 20.91
N ASN A 59 8.45 10.34 21.94
CA ASN A 59 8.68 10.69 23.34
C ASN A 59 10.11 10.36 23.80
N THR A 60 10.59 9.15 23.54
CA THR A 60 11.89 8.66 24.02
C THR A 60 13.05 9.40 23.36
N LEU A 61 12.91 9.73 22.07
CA LEU A 61 13.94 10.42 21.31
C LEU A 61 13.79 11.96 21.31
N ASN A 62 12.87 12.50 22.11
CA ASN A 62 12.55 13.94 22.13
C ASN A 62 12.32 14.53 20.73
N CYS A 63 11.62 13.79 19.88
CA CYS A 63 11.34 14.13 18.50
C CYS A 63 9.83 14.23 18.27
N PRO A 64 9.17 15.34 18.65
CA PRO A 64 7.71 15.48 18.62
C PRO A 64 7.11 15.49 17.22
N ASN A 65 7.91 15.53 16.17
CA ASN A 65 7.56 15.40 14.76
C ASN A 65 8.16 14.13 14.13
N PHE A 66 8.30 13.06 14.90
CA PHE A 66 8.88 11.79 14.46
C PHE A 66 8.17 11.23 13.22
N GLY A 67 6.82 11.24 13.20
CA GLY A 67 6.03 10.80 12.07
C GLY A 67 6.32 11.57 10.78
N LEU A 68 6.50 12.90 10.86
CA LEU A 68 6.87 13.72 9.69
C LEU A 68 8.27 13.38 9.17
N LYS A 69 9.25 13.17 10.08
CA LYS A 69 10.61 12.77 9.69
C LYS A 69 10.61 11.38 9.06
N LEU A 70 9.89 10.42 9.63
CA LEU A 70 9.78 9.08 9.06
C LEU A 70 9.14 9.12 7.68
N ALA A 71 8.12 9.95 7.46
CA ALA A 71 7.51 10.13 6.14
C ALA A 71 8.51 10.61 5.08
N SER A 72 9.53 11.38 5.47
CA SER A 72 10.57 11.86 4.55
C SER A 72 11.55 10.74 4.10
N LEU A 73 11.61 9.63 4.84
CA LEU A 73 12.40 8.45 4.53
C LEU A 73 11.59 7.37 3.79
N GLN A 74 10.29 7.56 3.67
CA GLN A 74 9.39 6.61 3.03
C GLN A 74 8.91 7.13 1.67
N SER A 75 8.54 6.20 0.81
CA SER A 75 7.92 6.50 -0.47
C SER A 75 6.54 5.85 -0.57
N PHE A 76 5.82 6.18 -1.64
CA PHE A 76 4.53 5.55 -1.95
C PHE A 76 4.63 4.03 -2.10
N ASP A 77 5.83 3.51 -2.38
CA ASP A 77 6.08 2.08 -2.62
C ASP A 77 5.85 1.22 -1.37
N ILE A 78 5.80 1.81 -0.15
CA ILE A 78 5.40 1.08 1.07
C ILE A 78 4.02 0.43 0.94
N LEU A 79 3.15 0.94 0.06
CA LEU A 79 1.86 0.35 -0.27
C LEU A 79 1.99 -0.87 -1.21
N GLY A 80 3.20 -1.16 -1.72
CA GLY A 80 3.47 -2.32 -2.56
C GLY A 80 2.58 -2.35 -3.80
N HIS A 81 1.76 -3.40 -3.93
CA HIS A 81 0.88 -3.61 -5.07
C HIS A 81 -0.11 -2.47 -5.32
N ILE A 82 -0.55 -1.79 -4.26
CA ILE A 82 -1.47 -0.64 -4.36
C ILE A 82 -0.78 0.52 -5.05
N ALA A 83 0.49 0.76 -4.72
CA ALA A 83 1.27 1.81 -5.36
C ALA A 83 1.43 1.56 -6.86
N ILE A 84 1.73 0.32 -7.27
CA ILE A 84 1.83 -0.07 -8.67
C ILE A 84 0.49 0.13 -9.39
N ALA A 85 -0.61 -0.31 -8.76
CA ALA A 85 -1.95 -0.16 -9.31
C ALA A 85 -2.31 1.32 -9.52
N ALA A 86 -2.11 2.16 -8.51
CA ALA A 86 -2.41 3.58 -8.58
C ALA A 86 -1.64 4.29 -9.70
N GLN A 87 -0.39 3.89 -9.95
CA GLN A 87 0.43 4.41 -11.04
C GLN A 87 -0.07 4.00 -12.44
N THR A 88 -1.02 3.06 -12.57
CA THR A 88 -1.63 2.72 -13.87
C THR A 88 -2.72 3.69 -14.29
N GLY A 89 -3.24 4.51 -13.38
CA GLY A 89 -4.22 5.54 -13.65
C GLY A 89 -3.74 6.55 -14.71
N THR A 90 -4.67 7.23 -15.35
CA THR A 90 -4.38 8.30 -16.32
C THR A 90 -4.25 9.66 -15.66
N ASN A 91 -4.90 9.85 -14.51
CA ASN A 91 -4.95 11.07 -13.73
C ASN A 91 -4.96 10.79 -12.22
N LEU A 92 -4.85 11.85 -11.38
CA LEU A 92 -4.82 11.71 -9.94
C LEU A 92 -6.12 11.14 -9.36
N ALA A 93 -7.29 11.42 -9.96
CA ALA A 93 -8.56 10.85 -9.49
C ALA A 93 -8.53 9.32 -9.57
N GLU A 94 -8.16 8.76 -10.73
CA GLU A 94 -8.04 7.31 -10.91
C GLU A 94 -7.00 6.69 -9.96
N ALA A 95 -5.87 7.37 -9.73
CA ALA A 95 -4.87 6.89 -8.79
C ALA A 95 -5.40 6.85 -7.35
N LEU A 96 -6.12 7.89 -6.92
CA LEU A 96 -6.76 7.94 -5.61
C LEU A 96 -7.84 6.86 -5.46
N ASP A 97 -8.64 6.63 -6.49
CA ASP A 97 -9.66 5.58 -6.49
C ASP A 97 -9.04 4.19 -6.29
N TRP A 98 -7.89 3.92 -6.92
CA TRP A 98 -7.13 2.70 -6.67
C TRP A 98 -6.68 2.58 -5.21
N VAL A 99 -6.12 3.65 -4.64
CA VAL A 99 -5.70 3.65 -3.24
C VAL A 99 -6.90 3.46 -2.31
N ILE A 100 -7.97 4.21 -2.49
CA ILE A 100 -9.18 4.12 -1.65
C ILE A 100 -9.75 2.71 -1.68
N LYS A 101 -9.87 2.13 -2.87
CA LYS A 101 -10.44 0.80 -3.07
C LYS A 101 -9.64 -0.31 -2.39
N TYR A 102 -8.31 -0.23 -2.41
CA TYR A 102 -7.43 -1.32 -2.01
C TYR A 102 -6.60 -1.07 -0.76
N LEU A 103 -6.72 0.13 -0.12
CA LEU A 103 -5.96 0.46 1.09
C LEU A 103 -6.14 -0.56 2.23
N HIS A 104 -7.30 -1.22 2.27
CA HIS A 104 -7.60 -2.25 3.25
C HIS A 104 -6.67 -3.48 3.15
N LEU A 105 -5.98 -3.69 2.01
CA LEU A 105 -4.96 -4.74 1.83
C LEU A 105 -3.64 -4.38 2.52
N HIS A 106 -3.35 -3.08 2.64
CA HIS A 106 -2.21 -2.59 3.40
C HIS A 106 -2.56 -2.56 4.89
N THR A 107 -3.71 -1.99 5.21
CA THR A 107 -4.28 -2.02 6.57
C THR A 107 -5.79 -1.75 6.56
N PRO A 108 -6.60 -2.62 7.21
CA PRO A 108 -8.02 -2.35 7.41
C PRO A 108 -8.30 -1.33 8.54
N ALA A 109 -7.25 -0.82 9.20
CA ALA A 109 -7.39 0.16 10.26
C ALA A 109 -7.54 1.59 9.75
N LEU A 110 -7.01 1.90 8.55
CA LEU A 110 -7.02 3.22 7.95
C LEU A 110 -8.05 3.28 6.83
N ASN A 111 -8.94 4.27 6.90
CA ASN A 111 -9.87 4.63 5.83
C ASN A 111 -9.44 5.94 5.19
N LEU A 112 -9.38 5.95 3.87
CA LEU A 112 -9.25 7.15 3.05
C LEU A 112 -10.56 7.38 2.30
N THR A 113 -11.08 8.59 2.35
CA THR A 113 -12.29 8.99 1.60
C THR A 113 -12.12 10.38 1.01
N THR A 114 -12.81 10.65 -0.08
CA THR A 114 -12.84 11.95 -0.74
C THR A 114 -14.20 12.60 -0.54
N HIS A 115 -14.21 13.86 -0.14
CA HIS A 115 -15.44 14.65 0.07
C HIS A 115 -15.34 15.96 -0.71
N PRO A 116 -16.12 16.13 -1.79
CA PRO A 116 -16.27 17.44 -2.43
C PRO A 116 -16.83 18.45 -1.42
N LEU A 117 -16.31 19.68 -1.45
CA LEU A 117 -16.87 20.76 -0.63
C LEU A 117 -18.00 21.48 -1.39
N ASP A 118 -18.84 22.20 -0.63
CA ASP A 118 -19.97 22.96 -1.17
C ASP A 118 -19.55 24.11 -2.13
N ASP A 119 -18.28 24.55 -2.03
CA ASP A 119 -17.69 25.55 -2.93
C ASP A 119 -17.45 25.03 -4.36
N ASN A 120 -17.56 23.71 -4.58
CA ASN A 120 -17.25 23.04 -5.85
C ASN A 120 -15.81 23.22 -6.38
N GLU A 121 -14.95 23.91 -5.66
CA GLU A 121 -13.57 24.18 -6.04
C GLU A 121 -12.57 23.27 -5.35
N HIS A 122 -12.95 22.70 -4.20
CA HIS A 122 -12.06 21.90 -3.38
C HIS A 122 -12.61 20.50 -3.10
N VAL A 123 -11.68 19.58 -2.84
CA VAL A 123 -11.95 18.22 -2.36
C VAL A 123 -11.13 17.98 -1.10
N PHE A 124 -11.78 17.46 -0.07
CA PHE A 124 -11.16 17.07 1.18
C PHE A 124 -10.85 15.57 1.16
N LEU A 125 -9.57 15.23 1.25
CA LEU A 125 -9.09 13.87 1.45
C LEU A 125 -9.06 13.60 2.95
N SER A 126 -10.01 12.80 3.44
CA SER A 126 -10.16 12.48 4.86
C SER A 126 -9.49 11.17 5.21
N PHE A 127 -8.73 11.16 6.30
CA PHE A 127 -8.09 9.99 6.88
C PHE A 127 -8.73 9.66 8.23
N ALA A 128 -9.31 8.47 8.35
CA ALA A 128 -9.93 8.00 9.58
C ALA A 128 -9.29 6.70 10.05
N ILE A 129 -8.90 6.64 11.34
CA ILE A 129 -8.33 5.44 11.96
C ILE A 129 -9.41 4.75 12.77
N ASN A 130 -9.75 3.53 12.37
CA ASN A 130 -10.82 2.71 12.93
C ASN A 130 -10.27 1.70 13.96
N LEU A 131 -9.84 2.19 15.13
CA LEU A 131 -9.44 1.37 16.28
C LEU A 131 -10.33 1.66 17.50
N ARG A 132 -10.62 0.63 18.27
CA ARG A 132 -11.36 0.78 19.55
C ARG A 132 -10.70 -0.09 20.62
N PRO A 133 -10.34 0.48 21.81
CA PRO A 133 -10.21 1.91 22.08
C PRO A 133 -9.13 2.53 21.20
N LEU A 134 -9.23 3.85 20.93
CA LEU A 134 -8.24 4.56 20.12
C LEU A 134 -6.99 4.85 20.97
N PRO A 135 -5.77 4.41 20.59
CA PRO A 135 -4.54 4.83 21.24
C PRO A 135 -4.19 6.27 20.84
N ALA A 136 -3.10 6.82 21.38
CA ALA A 136 -2.49 8.00 20.80
C ALA A 136 -2.05 7.69 19.35
N ILE A 137 -2.35 8.61 18.43
CA ILE A 137 -2.17 8.39 16.97
C ILE A 137 -1.63 9.64 16.26
N ASN A 138 -1.08 10.61 17.00
CA ASN A 138 -0.65 11.88 16.43
C ASN A 138 0.44 11.65 15.36
N GLN A 139 1.45 10.84 15.70
CA GLN A 139 2.57 10.55 14.81
C GLN A 139 2.13 9.78 13.56
N VAL A 140 1.20 8.82 13.70
CA VAL A 140 0.63 8.08 12.57
C VAL A 140 -0.16 8.99 11.63
N ILE A 141 -0.98 9.91 12.17
CA ILE A 141 -1.76 10.86 11.38
C ILE A 141 -0.82 11.78 10.60
N GLU A 142 0.18 12.35 11.27
CA GLU A 142 1.16 13.23 10.64
C GLU A 142 1.94 12.53 9.53
N LEU A 143 2.41 11.32 9.78
CA LEU A 143 3.09 10.47 8.80
C LEU A 143 2.17 10.18 7.59
N THR A 144 0.94 9.75 7.84
CA THR A 144 0.00 9.39 6.78
C THR A 144 -0.30 10.59 5.87
N ILE A 145 -0.53 11.76 6.45
CA ILE A 145 -0.79 12.99 5.69
C ILE A 145 0.44 13.42 4.90
N ALA A 146 1.63 13.36 5.52
CA ALA A 146 2.88 13.74 4.85
C ALA A 146 3.16 12.83 3.64
N LEU A 147 2.98 11.52 3.79
CA LEU A 147 3.10 10.55 2.70
C LEU A 147 2.07 10.81 1.59
N ALA A 148 0.82 11.09 1.94
CA ALA A 148 -0.21 11.39 0.95
C ALA A 148 0.15 12.64 0.13
N ILE A 149 0.61 13.72 0.78
CA ILE A 149 1.06 14.95 0.11
C ILE A 149 2.26 14.69 -0.79
N ALA A 150 3.27 13.97 -0.29
CA ALA A 150 4.45 13.60 -1.07
C ALA A 150 4.06 12.77 -2.31
N THR A 151 3.12 11.83 -2.15
CA THR A 151 2.59 11.01 -3.22
C THR A 151 1.87 11.85 -4.28
N LEU A 152 0.92 12.70 -3.88
CA LEU A 152 0.19 13.59 -4.81
C LEU A 152 1.15 14.49 -5.58
N LYS A 153 2.14 15.05 -4.89
CA LYS A 153 3.17 15.90 -5.49
C LYS A 153 4.01 15.13 -6.52
N ASN A 154 4.49 13.93 -6.15
CA ASN A 154 5.33 13.11 -7.03
C ASN A 154 4.53 12.64 -8.26
N MET A 155 3.32 12.13 -8.09
CA MET A 155 2.47 11.62 -9.18
C MET A 155 2.05 12.72 -10.15
N SER A 156 1.91 13.96 -9.68
CA SER A 156 1.54 15.13 -10.51
C SER A 156 2.74 15.92 -11.04
N ASN A 157 3.98 15.47 -10.77
CA ASN A 157 5.20 16.23 -11.08
C ASN A 157 5.22 17.63 -10.42
N GLY A 158 4.81 17.70 -9.15
CA GLY A 158 4.78 18.92 -8.35
C GLY A 158 3.62 19.89 -8.67
N ARG A 159 2.71 19.53 -9.59
CA ARG A 159 1.58 20.40 -9.99
C ARG A 159 0.46 20.40 -8.94
N CYS A 160 0.12 19.27 -8.36
CA CYS A 160 -0.82 19.20 -7.25
C CYS A 160 -0.18 19.78 -5.99
N LYS A 161 -0.78 20.83 -5.45
CA LYS A 161 -0.34 21.48 -4.22
C LYS A 161 -1.47 21.45 -3.20
N PRO A 162 -1.20 20.96 -1.97
CA PRO A 162 -2.21 20.99 -0.93
C PRO A 162 -2.57 22.45 -0.60
N HIS A 163 -3.87 22.73 -0.44
CA HIS A 163 -4.34 24.04 0.01
C HIS A 163 -4.16 24.20 1.52
N SER A 164 -4.55 23.18 2.29
CA SER A 164 -4.37 23.13 3.74
C SER A 164 -4.42 21.71 4.28
N VAL A 165 -3.80 21.52 5.45
CA VAL A 165 -3.82 20.28 6.23
C VAL A 165 -4.64 20.49 7.48
N PHE A 166 -5.46 19.51 7.84
CA PHE A 166 -6.28 19.49 9.05
C PHE A 166 -5.78 18.39 9.98
N LEU A 167 -5.47 18.78 11.23
CA LEU A 167 -5.03 17.87 12.28
C LEU A 167 -6.00 17.92 13.47
N PRO A 168 -6.34 16.76 14.08
CA PRO A 168 -7.23 16.72 15.24
C PRO A 168 -6.54 17.11 16.55
N HIS A 169 -5.22 17.18 16.56
CA HIS A 169 -4.39 17.41 17.74
C HIS A 169 -3.60 18.72 17.65
N THR A 170 -3.00 19.09 18.77
CA THR A 170 -2.06 20.22 18.87
C THR A 170 -0.72 19.83 18.22
N LEU A 171 -0.04 20.78 17.58
CA LEU A 171 1.28 20.55 17.01
C LEU A 171 2.30 20.21 18.09
N GLY A 172 3.03 19.13 17.92
CA GLY A 172 4.11 18.72 18.82
C GLY A 172 5.39 19.55 18.64
N ALA A 173 5.64 20.07 17.43
CA ALA A 173 6.75 20.94 17.08
C ALA A 173 6.25 22.34 16.69
N ASN A 174 7.19 23.25 16.36
CA ASN A 174 6.81 24.61 15.94
C ASN A 174 6.08 24.59 14.58
N ARG A 175 5.22 25.57 14.35
CA ARG A 175 4.38 25.69 13.15
C ARG A 175 5.19 25.75 11.85
N GLN A 176 6.39 26.31 11.90
CA GLN A 176 7.27 26.40 10.72
C GLN A 176 7.75 25.03 10.26
N THR A 177 8.08 24.12 11.18
CA THR A 177 8.43 22.73 10.87
C THR A 177 7.30 22.05 10.07
N TYR A 178 6.06 22.17 10.53
CA TYR A 178 4.91 21.61 9.82
C TYR A 178 4.70 22.25 8.45
N HIS A 179 4.86 23.57 8.36
CA HIS A 179 4.75 24.26 7.08
C HIS A 179 5.82 23.80 6.07
N GLN A 180 7.03 23.55 6.53
CA GLN A 180 8.12 23.04 5.68
C GLN A 180 7.82 21.63 5.15
N HIS A 181 7.27 20.74 5.99
CA HIS A 181 6.92 19.38 5.58
C HIS A 181 5.70 19.33 4.65
N PHE A 182 4.63 20.03 4.98
CA PHE A 182 3.38 19.96 4.22
C PHE A 182 3.33 20.92 3.03
N GLY A 183 4.09 22.01 3.08
CA GLY A 183 4.10 23.04 2.05
C GLY A 183 2.84 23.90 1.99
N CYS A 184 2.00 23.86 3.05
CA CYS A 184 0.73 24.58 3.11
C CYS A 184 0.33 24.95 4.53
N LYS A 185 -0.79 25.66 4.70
CA LYS A 185 -1.36 26.03 6.00
C LYS A 185 -1.81 24.80 6.77
N VAL A 186 -1.50 24.76 8.09
CA VAL A 186 -1.96 23.71 9.00
C VAL A 186 -3.01 24.26 9.96
N ILE A 187 -4.14 23.59 10.05
CA ILE A 187 -5.29 23.91 10.90
C ILE A 187 -5.45 22.77 11.90
N THR A 188 -5.36 23.10 13.18
CA THR A 188 -5.43 22.14 14.30
C THR A 188 -6.82 22.12 14.95
N HIS A 189 -7.03 21.17 15.86
CA HIS A 189 -8.27 21.02 16.64
C HIS A 189 -9.52 20.81 15.78
N ARG A 190 -9.39 20.04 14.69
CA ARG A 190 -10.50 19.64 13.83
C ARG A 190 -10.96 18.22 14.16
N ASN A 191 -12.23 17.93 13.95
CA ASN A 191 -12.78 16.60 14.21
C ASN A 191 -12.29 15.53 13.21
N SER A 192 -11.64 15.94 12.14
CA SER A 192 -11.14 15.04 11.09
C SER A 192 -9.70 15.40 10.69
N ALA A 193 -8.91 14.37 10.41
CA ALA A 193 -7.60 14.50 9.82
C ALA A 193 -7.71 14.48 8.29
N GLY A 194 -6.96 15.32 7.58
CA GLY A 194 -7.04 15.32 6.12
C GLY A 194 -6.28 16.42 5.43
N VAL A 195 -6.39 16.39 4.11
CA VAL A 195 -5.78 17.34 3.19
C VAL A 195 -6.83 17.94 2.29
N LEU A 196 -6.84 19.26 2.16
CA LEU A 196 -7.66 19.99 1.20
C LEU A 196 -6.84 20.25 -0.06
N ILE A 197 -7.34 19.83 -1.21
CA ILE A 197 -6.73 20.04 -2.53
C ILE A 197 -7.73 20.71 -3.48
N ALA A 198 -7.24 21.35 -4.54
CA ALA A 198 -8.12 21.88 -5.57
C ALA A 198 -8.74 20.71 -6.36
N LYS A 199 -10.06 20.80 -6.62
CA LYS A 199 -10.80 19.77 -7.37
C LYS A 199 -10.23 19.57 -8.77
N GLN A 200 -9.80 20.64 -9.42
CA GLN A 200 -9.17 20.58 -10.74
C GLN A 200 -7.88 19.76 -10.75
N ASP A 201 -7.16 19.64 -9.60
CA ASP A 201 -5.92 18.87 -9.50
C ASP A 201 -6.18 17.37 -9.67
N LEU A 202 -7.39 16.89 -9.39
CA LEU A 202 -7.78 15.50 -9.63
C LEU A 202 -7.70 15.10 -11.11
N ALA A 203 -7.87 16.05 -12.03
CA ALA A 203 -7.76 15.83 -13.47
C ALA A 203 -6.30 15.89 -13.98
N LEU A 204 -5.32 16.24 -13.13
CA LEU A 204 -3.91 16.26 -13.53
C LEU A 204 -3.46 14.88 -13.98
N THR A 205 -2.91 14.83 -15.19
CA THR A 205 -2.34 13.60 -15.75
C THR A 205 -1.15 13.13 -14.94
N LEU A 206 -1.09 11.84 -14.70
CA LEU A 206 0.03 11.22 -13.99
C LEU A 206 1.29 11.28 -14.85
N ASN A 207 2.39 11.69 -14.24
CA ASN A 207 3.71 11.66 -14.87
C ASN A 207 4.35 10.26 -14.70
N VAL A 208 3.63 9.23 -15.13
CA VAL A 208 4.11 7.85 -15.02
C VAL A 208 4.38 7.32 -16.42
N THR A 209 5.66 7.30 -16.79
CA THR A 209 6.08 6.71 -18.06
C THR A 209 5.92 5.18 -18.00
N LYS A 210 5.77 4.54 -19.18
CA LYS A 210 5.76 3.08 -19.31
C LYS A 210 7.01 2.45 -18.66
N GLN A 211 8.11 3.17 -18.68
CA GLN A 211 9.38 2.79 -18.07
C GLN A 211 9.33 2.74 -16.54
N HIS A 212 8.65 3.69 -15.88
CA HIS A 212 8.48 3.69 -14.42
C HIS A 212 7.61 2.51 -13.95
N LYS A 213 6.55 2.16 -14.71
CA LYS A 213 5.71 0.99 -14.40
C LYS A 213 6.50 -0.31 -14.44
N THR A 214 7.36 -0.45 -15.46
CA THR A 214 8.26 -1.60 -15.60
C THR A 214 9.32 -1.60 -14.49
N GLN A 215 9.89 -0.44 -14.16
CA GLN A 215 10.91 -0.32 -13.11
C GLN A 215 10.36 -0.65 -11.72
N ALA A 216 9.14 -0.20 -11.39
CA ALA A 216 8.48 -0.56 -10.13
C ALA A 216 8.29 -2.08 -10.00
N ALA A 217 7.90 -2.76 -11.09
CA ALA A 217 7.78 -4.21 -11.11
C ALA A 217 9.14 -4.91 -10.95
N LEU A 218 10.20 -4.37 -11.59
CA LEU A 218 11.57 -4.91 -11.49
C LEU A 218 12.17 -4.68 -10.10
N ASN A 219 11.96 -3.52 -9.51
CA ASN A 219 12.39 -3.23 -8.14
C ASN A 219 11.74 -4.20 -7.16
N PHE A 220 10.44 -4.42 -7.28
CA PHE A 220 9.74 -5.41 -6.46
C PHE A 220 10.33 -6.82 -6.61
N LEU A 221 10.69 -7.23 -7.83
CA LEU A 221 11.34 -8.52 -8.05
C LEU A 221 12.73 -8.58 -7.39
N ALA A 222 13.47 -7.48 -7.42
CA ALA A 222 14.78 -7.38 -6.80
C ALA A 222 14.69 -7.46 -5.27
N GLU A 223 13.77 -6.70 -4.66
CA GLU A 223 13.52 -6.67 -3.22
C GLU A 223 13.06 -8.04 -2.67
N ASN A 224 12.30 -8.80 -3.45
CA ASN A 224 11.85 -10.13 -3.07
C ASN A 224 12.82 -11.26 -3.45
N ASN A 225 14.08 -10.95 -3.80
CA ASN A 225 15.06 -11.92 -4.32
C ASN A 225 14.57 -12.77 -5.50
N ALA A 226 13.47 -12.38 -6.13
CA ALA A 226 12.90 -13.11 -7.25
C ALA A 226 13.74 -12.93 -8.54
N TYR A 227 14.60 -11.92 -8.59
CA TYR A 227 15.50 -11.66 -9.72
C TYR A 227 16.57 -12.74 -9.87
N SER A 228 17.00 -13.37 -8.77
CA SER A 228 17.95 -14.47 -8.76
C SER A 228 17.31 -15.84 -8.96
N GLN A 229 15.97 -15.90 -9.06
CA GLN A 229 15.22 -17.14 -9.23
C GLN A 229 15.03 -17.52 -10.71
N SER A 230 14.55 -18.74 -10.94
CA SER A 230 14.21 -19.21 -12.30
C SER A 230 13.15 -18.33 -12.96
N LEU A 231 13.16 -18.26 -14.29
CA LEU A 231 12.17 -17.50 -15.06
C LEU A 231 10.71 -17.78 -14.67
N PRO A 232 10.28 -19.06 -14.45
CA PRO A 232 8.92 -19.34 -13.97
C PRO A 232 8.60 -18.67 -12.61
N ALA A 233 9.55 -18.60 -11.71
CA ALA A 233 9.38 -17.94 -10.42
C ALA A 233 9.24 -16.42 -10.56
N GLN A 234 10.05 -15.79 -11.40
CA GLN A 234 9.93 -14.36 -11.73
C GLN A 234 8.57 -14.03 -12.36
N VAL A 235 8.12 -14.87 -13.32
CA VAL A 235 6.81 -14.73 -13.96
C VAL A 235 5.68 -14.85 -12.94
N SER A 236 5.76 -15.85 -12.05
CA SER A 236 4.75 -16.06 -11.00
C SER A 236 4.68 -14.88 -10.02
N ALA A 237 5.82 -14.32 -9.63
CA ALA A 237 5.90 -13.14 -8.78
C ALA A 237 5.22 -11.94 -9.46
N LEU A 238 5.57 -11.64 -10.71
CA LEU A 238 4.96 -10.55 -11.48
C LEU A 238 3.45 -10.74 -11.68
N ILE A 239 3.01 -11.98 -11.97
CA ILE A 239 1.59 -12.28 -12.09
C ILE A 239 0.86 -11.92 -10.79
N ARG A 240 1.35 -12.36 -9.64
CA ARG A 240 0.73 -12.08 -8.34
C ARG A 240 0.53 -10.58 -8.09
N ILE A 241 1.51 -9.77 -8.44
CA ILE A 241 1.47 -8.32 -8.30
C ILE A 241 0.45 -7.69 -9.25
N MET A 242 0.42 -8.17 -10.50
CA MET A 242 -0.35 -7.55 -11.57
C MET A 242 -1.79 -8.06 -11.68
N LEU A 243 -2.15 -9.14 -10.95
CA LEU A 243 -3.52 -9.66 -10.92
C LEU A 243 -4.54 -8.59 -10.46
N PRO A 244 -4.34 -7.89 -9.33
CA PRO A 244 -5.33 -6.95 -8.82
C PRO A 244 -5.56 -5.74 -9.74
N ILE A 245 -4.60 -5.43 -10.58
CA ILE A 245 -4.66 -4.29 -11.52
C ILE A 245 -5.09 -4.72 -12.93
N PHE A 246 -5.57 -5.94 -13.10
CA PHE A 246 -6.00 -6.50 -14.39
C PHE A 246 -4.90 -6.47 -15.49
N GLN A 247 -3.64 -6.24 -15.12
CA GLN A 247 -2.50 -6.14 -16.05
C GLN A 247 -1.68 -7.43 -16.17
N SER A 248 -2.18 -8.53 -15.63
CA SER A 248 -1.52 -9.84 -15.66
C SER A 248 -1.68 -10.58 -17.01
N ALA A 249 -1.58 -9.82 -18.12
CA ALA A 249 -1.55 -10.39 -19.45
C ALA A 249 -0.14 -10.83 -19.84
N ASN A 250 -0.03 -11.85 -20.71
CA ASN A 250 1.26 -12.37 -21.16
C ASN A 250 2.17 -11.29 -21.75
N ASN A 251 1.60 -10.40 -22.56
CA ASN A 251 2.38 -9.29 -23.18
C ASN A 251 2.89 -8.31 -22.15
N THR A 252 2.11 -8.01 -21.11
CA THR A 252 2.48 -7.08 -20.04
C THR A 252 3.61 -7.66 -19.19
N ILE A 253 3.51 -8.94 -18.80
CA ILE A 253 4.54 -9.63 -18.03
C ILE A 253 5.85 -9.77 -18.86
N ALA A 254 5.74 -10.13 -20.12
CA ALA A 254 6.90 -10.22 -21.01
C ALA A 254 7.59 -8.87 -21.17
N ALA A 255 6.85 -7.78 -21.32
CA ALA A 255 7.38 -6.42 -21.37
C ALA A 255 8.07 -6.01 -20.05
N ALA A 256 7.51 -6.39 -18.89
CA ALA A 256 8.12 -6.13 -17.59
C ALA A 256 9.47 -6.85 -17.43
N LEU A 257 9.62 -8.03 -18.03
CA LEU A 257 10.87 -8.79 -18.05
C LEU A 257 11.80 -8.39 -19.20
N ASN A 258 11.41 -7.40 -20.01
CA ASN A 258 12.14 -6.96 -21.21
C ASN A 258 12.42 -8.09 -22.22
N ILE A 259 11.48 -9.01 -22.38
CA ILE A 259 11.55 -10.13 -23.34
C ILE A 259 10.33 -10.13 -24.27
N HIS A 260 10.49 -10.70 -25.46
CA HIS A 260 9.38 -10.85 -26.38
C HIS A 260 8.40 -11.93 -25.90
N PRO A 261 7.06 -11.79 -26.04
CA PRO A 261 6.08 -12.79 -25.59
C PRO A 261 6.30 -14.21 -26.15
N ARG A 262 6.76 -14.32 -27.39
CA ARG A 262 7.13 -15.63 -27.99
C ARG A 262 8.33 -16.26 -27.29
N THR A 263 9.32 -15.45 -26.91
CA THR A 263 10.48 -15.91 -26.14
C THR A 263 10.06 -16.40 -24.78
N LEU A 264 9.21 -15.60 -24.06
CA LEU A 264 8.65 -16.00 -22.78
C LEU A 264 7.96 -17.38 -22.87
N HIS A 265 7.09 -17.58 -23.87
CA HIS A 265 6.41 -18.85 -24.07
C HIS A 265 7.39 -20.00 -24.29
N ARG A 266 8.40 -19.83 -25.15
CA ARG A 266 9.42 -20.84 -25.44
C ARG A 266 10.25 -21.20 -24.21
N GLU A 267 10.68 -20.21 -23.45
CA GLU A 267 11.48 -20.43 -22.23
C GLU A 267 10.66 -21.11 -21.13
N LEU A 268 9.40 -20.70 -20.90
CA LEU A 268 8.53 -21.39 -19.95
C LEU A 268 8.31 -22.86 -20.32
N LYS A 269 8.19 -23.18 -21.61
CA LYS A 269 8.06 -24.56 -22.09
C LYS A 269 9.28 -25.43 -21.76
N LYS A 270 10.50 -24.86 -21.75
CA LYS A 270 11.73 -25.58 -21.32
C LYS A 270 11.70 -25.95 -19.83
N HIS A 271 10.88 -25.27 -19.04
CA HIS A 271 10.67 -25.55 -17.63
C HIS A 271 9.36 -26.34 -17.36
N ASP A 272 8.84 -27.05 -18.37
CA ASP A 272 7.62 -27.86 -18.28
C ASP A 272 6.40 -27.11 -17.73
N THR A 273 6.33 -25.80 -18.02
CA THR A 273 5.23 -24.94 -17.56
C THR A 273 4.74 -24.01 -18.68
N SER A 274 3.70 -23.26 -18.39
CA SER A 274 3.13 -22.26 -19.29
C SER A 274 2.65 -21.04 -18.51
N PHE A 275 2.53 -19.91 -19.19
CA PHE A 275 1.99 -18.67 -18.60
C PHE A 275 0.58 -18.88 -18.01
N ILE A 276 -0.27 -19.64 -18.70
CA ILE A 276 -1.64 -19.95 -18.24
C ILE A 276 -1.60 -20.75 -16.95
N LYS A 277 -0.74 -21.77 -16.87
CA LYS A 277 -0.55 -22.60 -15.67
C LYS A 277 -0.05 -21.76 -14.49
N LEU A 278 1.00 -20.96 -14.68
CA LEU A 278 1.55 -20.08 -13.65
C LEU A 278 0.52 -19.07 -13.15
N LYS A 279 -0.31 -18.53 -14.05
CA LYS A 279 -1.39 -17.62 -13.69
C LYS A 279 -2.49 -18.31 -12.89
N ASP A 280 -2.86 -19.53 -13.24
CA ASP A 280 -3.85 -20.32 -12.53
C ASP A 280 -3.35 -20.71 -11.14
N ASP A 281 -2.10 -21.14 -11.02
CA ASP A 281 -1.46 -21.50 -9.76
C ASP A 281 -1.33 -20.27 -8.83
N ALA A 282 -0.95 -19.12 -9.37
CA ALA A 282 -0.89 -17.86 -8.61
C ALA A 282 -2.28 -17.45 -8.08
N ARG A 283 -3.31 -17.54 -8.93
CA ARG A 283 -4.70 -17.26 -8.55
C ARG A 283 -5.20 -18.20 -7.46
N ARG A 284 -4.91 -19.50 -7.60
CA ARG A 284 -5.29 -20.52 -6.62
C ARG A 284 -4.68 -20.23 -5.25
N ALA A 285 -3.37 -19.99 -5.19
CA ALA A 285 -2.65 -19.72 -3.94
C ALA A 285 -3.16 -18.45 -3.24
N LEU A 286 -3.38 -17.37 -4.01
CA LEU A 286 -3.92 -16.12 -3.45
C LEU A 286 -5.39 -16.28 -3.03
N CYS A 287 -6.19 -17.04 -3.78
CA CYS A 287 -7.58 -17.34 -3.42
C CYS A 287 -7.67 -18.07 -2.09
N GLU A 288 -6.87 -19.11 -1.90
CA GLU A 288 -6.76 -19.85 -0.65
C GLU A 288 -6.40 -18.95 0.51
N HIS A 289 -5.36 -18.13 0.35
CA HIS A 289 -4.93 -17.15 1.34
C HIS A 289 -6.05 -16.18 1.75
N TYR A 290 -6.74 -15.57 0.79
CA TYR A 290 -7.83 -14.63 1.07
C TYR A 290 -9.08 -15.30 1.67
N LEU A 291 -9.37 -16.54 1.29
CA LEU A 291 -10.47 -17.31 1.88
C LEU A 291 -10.21 -17.62 3.36
N LEU A 292 -8.98 -18.01 3.71
CA LEU A 292 -8.56 -18.31 5.08
C LEU A 292 -8.56 -17.08 5.99
N GLN A 293 -8.20 -15.91 5.47
CA GLN A 293 -8.24 -14.67 6.25
C GLN A 293 -9.67 -14.24 6.63
N ASN A 294 -10.68 -14.76 5.95
CA ASN A 294 -12.11 -14.48 6.18
C ASN A 294 -12.48 -12.97 6.28
N GLN A 295 -11.64 -12.10 5.73
CA GLN A 295 -11.79 -10.64 5.80
C GLN A 295 -12.41 -10.05 4.53
N PHE A 296 -12.36 -10.78 3.42
CA PHE A 296 -12.80 -10.34 2.10
C PHE A 296 -14.08 -11.03 1.67
N SER A 297 -15.00 -10.30 1.07
CA SER A 297 -16.13 -10.90 0.35
C SER A 297 -15.64 -11.64 -0.90
N VAL A 298 -16.45 -12.58 -1.42
CA VAL A 298 -16.10 -13.31 -2.65
C VAL A 298 -15.97 -12.34 -3.84
N THR A 299 -16.75 -11.26 -3.85
CA THR A 299 -16.65 -10.20 -4.86
C THR A 299 -15.29 -9.51 -4.80
N GLN A 300 -14.84 -9.12 -3.61
CA GLN A 300 -13.52 -8.51 -3.42
C GLN A 300 -12.39 -9.46 -3.82
N ILE A 301 -12.49 -10.75 -3.46
CA ILE A 301 -11.51 -11.76 -3.89
C ILE A 301 -11.50 -11.89 -5.43
N SER A 302 -12.65 -11.80 -6.08
CA SER A 302 -12.75 -11.84 -7.55
C SER A 302 -11.97 -10.70 -8.20
N GLU A 303 -12.13 -9.50 -7.69
CA GLU A 303 -11.42 -8.32 -8.15
C GLU A 303 -9.90 -8.43 -7.90
N LEU A 304 -9.50 -8.85 -6.69
CA LEU A 304 -8.09 -9.05 -6.32
C LEU A 304 -7.38 -10.10 -7.19
N LEU A 305 -8.11 -11.10 -7.67
CA LEU A 305 -7.59 -12.14 -8.56
C LEU A 305 -7.70 -11.76 -10.03
N GLY A 306 -8.11 -10.54 -10.36
CA GLY A 306 -8.22 -10.04 -11.72
C GLY A 306 -9.28 -10.79 -12.55
N TYR A 307 -10.41 -11.14 -11.95
CA TYR A 307 -11.60 -11.62 -12.66
C TYR A 307 -12.57 -10.47 -12.88
N GLN A 308 -13.12 -10.39 -14.08
CA GLN A 308 -14.15 -9.38 -14.40
C GLN A 308 -15.50 -9.70 -13.73
N GLU A 309 -15.77 -10.99 -13.52
CA GLU A 309 -17.03 -11.47 -12.95
C GLU A 309 -16.79 -12.46 -11.80
N GLN A 310 -17.56 -12.30 -10.73
CA GLN A 310 -17.53 -13.19 -9.57
C GLN A 310 -17.89 -14.64 -9.93
N ALA A 311 -18.78 -14.85 -10.90
CA ALA A 311 -19.18 -16.18 -11.34
C ALA A 311 -17.99 -17.01 -11.85
N THR A 312 -17.06 -16.36 -12.56
CA THR A 312 -15.83 -17.01 -13.07
C THR A 312 -14.92 -17.44 -11.93
N LEU A 313 -14.79 -16.62 -10.88
CA LEU A 313 -14.06 -17.01 -9.67
C LEU A 313 -14.74 -18.22 -8.98
N CYS A 314 -16.07 -18.19 -8.81
CA CYS A 314 -16.79 -19.30 -8.16
C CYS A 314 -16.58 -20.63 -8.90
N THR A 315 -16.55 -20.62 -10.23
CA THR A 315 -16.20 -21.79 -11.05
C THR A 315 -14.78 -22.25 -10.82
N SER A 316 -13.82 -21.30 -10.74
CA SER A 316 -12.42 -21.61 -10.44
C SER A 316 -12.23 -22.19 -9.04
N ILE A 317 -12.91 -21.65 -8.02
CA ILE A 317 -12.88 -22.16 -6.64
C ILE A 317 -13.35 -23.62 -6.60
N LYS A 318 -14.47 -23.95 -7.26
CA LYS A 318 -14.98 -25.32 -7.34
C LYS A 318 -13.96 -26.25 -8.00
N ARG A 319 -13.31 -25.81 -9.07
CA ARG A 319 -12.27 -26.58 -9.77
C ARG A 319 -11.03 -26.80 -8.90
N TRP A 320 -10.57 -25.78 -8.16
CA TRP A 320 -9.35 -25.87 -7.36
C TRP A 320 -9.52 -26.63 -6.05
N PHE A 321 -10.67 -26.44 -5.38
CA PHE A 321 -10.88 -26.90 -4.01
C PHE A 321 -12.02 -27.92 -3.87
N ASN A 322 -12.69 -28.30 -4.96
CA ASN A 322 -13.84 -29.23 -5.00
C ASN A 322 -15.00 -28.79 -4.08
N CYS A 323 -15.12 -27.53 -3.73
CA CYS A 323 -16.20 -27.01 -2.88
C CYS A 323 -16.48 -25.52 -3.21
N SER A 324 -17.55 -24.97 -2.63
CA SER A 324 -17.84 -23.53 -2.73
C SER A 324 -16.95 -22.70 -1.77
N ALA A 325 -16.81 -21.41 -2.01
CA ALA A 325 -16.11 -20.48 -1.10
C ALA A 325 -16.64 -20.55 0.34
N ARG A 326 -17.97 -20.63 0.49
CA ARG A 326 -18.63 -20.77 1.80
C ARG A 326 -18.27 -22.10 2.48
N ALA A 327 -18.31 -23.20 1.75
CA ALA A 327 -17.95 -24.52 2.27
C ALA A 327 -16.45 -24.60 2.62
N PHE A 328 -15.59 -23.97 1.81
CA PHE A 328 -14.15 -23.88 2.08
C PHE A 328 -13.89 -23.17 3.42
N ARG A 329 -14.50 -22.01 3.63
CA ARG A 329 -14.38 -21.26 4.89
C ARG A 329 -14.89 -22.06 6.09
N ALA A 330 -16.08 -22.67 5.97
CA ALA A 330 -16.65 -23.47 7.05
C ALA A 330 -15.79 -24.69 7.45
N LYS A 331 -14.92 -25.16 6.56
CA LYS A 331 -14.02 -26.28 6.83
C LYS A 331 -12.68 -25.84 7.44
N HIS A 332 -12.23 -24.61 7.19
CA HIS A 332 -10.88 -24.16 7.52
C HIS A 332 -10.82 -22.95 8.46
N CYS A 333 -11.95 -22.28 8.71
CA CYS A 333 -12.12 -21.18 9.66
C CYS A 333 -13.19 -21.52 10.70
#